data_87ed7976c9704598d19af9c890ca778a
#
_entry.id   87ed7976c9704598d19af9c890ca778a
#
_cell.length_a   1.000
_cell.length_b   1.000
_cell.length_c   1.000
_cell.angle_alpha   90.00
_cell.angle_beta   90.00
_cell.angle_gamma   90.00
#
_symmetry.space_group_name_H-M   'P 1'
#
loop_
_entity.id
_entity.type
_entity.pdbx_description
1 polymer ?
#
loop_
_entity_poly.entity_id
_entity_poly.type
_entity_poly.pdbx_seq_one_letter_code
_entity_poly.pdbx_strand_id
1 'polypeptide(L)'
;MSSTYGEHLKLSIFGQSHAPAIGMTLDGVPAGQAIDLDELQRFLDRRAPGRAEYATPRKEADRPEFLSGLVGNVTCGAPLAAIIRNTNTRSGDYSNLAVVPRPGHADYTAAVKYGGAQDAAGGGHFSGRLTAPLCIAGGICLQLLRREGIEIVSRIASIAGVEDAGALTASTAEKKFPVVDDAQGTKMREAIAAAKAEGDSVGGIIEVAAFGLPVGLGDPMFGGMENRIAAIVFGIPAVKGVEFGEGFGAARLRGSENNDGFCVRDGKIGTITNHCGGILGGITNGMPLRFRTAVKPTPSIFRPQQSVNLETMEETTLQIQGRHDPCIVPRAVPVMEAAAAIAIYDALLGYQKERM
;
A
#
# COMPACT_ATOMS: atom_id res chain seq x y z
N MET A 1 1.94 0.54 21.18
CA MET A 1 2.05 0.28 19.71
C MET A 1 0.76 0.69 19.07
N SER A 2 0.82 1.29 17.88
CA SER A 2 -0.40 1.61 17.14
C SER A 2 -0.37 0.84 15.82
N SER A 3 -1.25 -0.17 15.70
CA SER A 3 -1.57 -0.85 14.45
C SER A 3 -3.00 -0.50 14.03
N THR A 4 -3.42 0.71 14.41
CA THR A 4 -4.75 1.25 14.15
C THR A 4 -4.65 2.52 13.32
N TYR A 5 -5.63 2.73 12.45
CA TYR A 5 -5.75 3.89 11.57
C TYR A 5 -7.22 4.31 11.46
N GLY A 6 -7.46 5.60 11.23
CA GLY A 6 -8.74 6.20 10.88
C GLY A 6 -9.47 6.87 12.04
N GLU A 7 -10.43 7.72 11.71
CA GLU A 7 -11.25 8.48 12.63
C GLU A 7 -12.70 8.01 12.68
N HIS A 8 -13.33 7.86 11.54
CA HIS A 8 -14.71 7.38 11.36
C HIS A 8 -14.74 5.89 11.05
N LEU A 9 -13.76 5.42 10.28
CA LEU A 9 -13.38 4.03 10.20
C LEU A 9 -12.25 3.75 11.18
N LYS A 10 -12.34 2.66 11.95
CA LYS A 10 -11.28 2.20 12.84
C LYS A 10 -10.73 0.89 12.32
N LEU A 11 -9.67 0.98 11.53
CA LEU A 11 -8.92 -0.18 11.08
C LEU A 11 -7.90 -0.59 12.12
N SER A 12 -7.87 -1.86 12.50
CA SER A 12 -6.79 -2.46 13.29
C SER A 12 -6.25 -3.68 12.59
N ILE A 13 -4.91 -3.78 12.45
CA ILE A 13 -4.23 -4.93 11.84
C ILE A 13 -3.47 -5.68 12.92
N PHE A 14 -3.60 -7.01 12.94
CA PHE A 14 -2.98 -7.88 13.94
C PHE A 14 -2.34 -9.14 13.33
N GLY A 15 -1.53 -9.81 14.13
CA GLY A 15 -0.81 -11.02 13.78
C GLY A 15 0.65 -10.76 13.39
N GLN A 16 1.36 -11.84 13.08
CA GLN A 16 2.76 -11.84 12.63
C GLN A 16 2.91 -12.77 11.43
N SER A 17 4.00 -12.58 10.69
CA SER A 17 4.29 -13.30 9.44
C SER A 17 4.22 -14.83 9.58
N HIS A 18 4.62 -15.36 10.73
CA HIS A 18 4.69 -16.80 11.01
C HIS A 18 3.74 -17.25 12.13
N ALA A 19 2.89 -16.35 12.66
CA ALA A 19 1.81 -16.72 13.55
C ALA A 19 0.75 -17.60 12.83
N PRO A 20 -0.16 -18.24 13.55
CA PRO A 20 -1.22 -19.07 12.94
C PRO A 20 -2.09 -18.33 11.93
N ALA A 21 -2.29 -17.02 12.14
CA ALA A 21 -3.06 -16.15 11.25
C ALA A 21 -2.59 -14.69 11.34
N ILE A 22 -2.93 -13.93 10.32
CA ILE A 22 -2.94 -12.48 10.29
C ILE A 22 -4.37 -12.00 10.06
N GLY A 23 -4.72 -10.81 10.51
CA GLY A 23 -6.10 -10.35 10.36
C GLY A 23 -6.27 -8.85 10.53
N MET A 24 -7.52 -8.43 10.36
CA MET A 24 -7.95 -7.06 10.58
C MET A 24 -9.29 -7.02 11.32
N THR A 25 -9.52 -5.89 12.01
CA THR A 25 -10.85 -5.42 12.36
C THR A 25 -11.09 -4.07 11.71
N LEU A 26 -12.30 -3.86 11.18
CA LEU A 26 -12.72 -2.62 10.58
C LEU A 26 -14.08 -2.23 11.18
N ASP A 27 -14.05 -1.24 12.06
CA ASP A 27 -15.25 -0.69 12.70
C ASP A 27 -15.68 0.61 12.01
N GLY A 28 -16.96 0.95 12.08
CA GLY A 28 -17.53 2.16 11.48
C GLY A 28 -18.08 1.99 10.08
N VAL A 29 -18.06 0.78 9.51
CA VAL A 29 -18.72 0.51 8.24
C VAL A 29 -20.25 0.55 8.41
N PRO A 30 -21.00 1.35 7.63
CA PRO A 30 -22.44 1.40 7.73
C PRO A 30 -23.11 0.03 7.52
N ALA A 31 -24.18 -0.25 8.26
CA ALA A 31 -24.97 -1.47 8.07
C ALA A 31 -25.71 -1.47 6.72
N GLY A 32 -26.06 -2.66 6.22
CA GLY A 32 -26.83 -2.83 4.99
C GLY A 32 -26.01 -2.76 3.69
N GLN A 33 -24.68 -2.73 3.77
CA GLN A 33 -23.81 -2.71 2.60
C GLN A 33 -23.56 -4.14 2.12
N ALA A 34 -23.99 -4.48 0.91
CA ALA A 34 -23.66 -5.76 0.29
C ALA A 34 -22.18 -5.76 -0.13
N ILE A 35 -21.42 -6.82 0.19
CA ILE A 35 -20.02 -6.97 -0.18
C ILE A 35 -19.90 -8.15 -1.16
N ASP A 36 -19.31 -7.90 -2.32
CA ASP A 36 -18.95 -8.94 -3.28
C ASP A 36 -17.62 -9.59 -2.83
N LEU A 37 -17.73 -10.79 -2.25
CA LEU A 37 -16.57 -11.52 -1.74
C LEU A 37 -15.70 -12.10 -2.87
N ASP A 38 -16.28 -12.37 -4.04
CA ASP A 38 -15.52 -12.84 -5.20
C ASP A 38 -14.71 -11.70 -5.81
N GLU A 39 -15.27 -10.49 -5.89
CA GLU A 39 -14.53 -9.30 -6.27
C GLU A 39 -13.39 -9.01 -5.28
N LEU A 40 -13.68 -9.09 -3.98
CA LEU A 40 -12.67 -8.93 -2.93
C LEU A 40 -11.53 -9.96 -3.11
N GLN A 41 -11.86 -11.24 -3.39
CA GLN A 41 -10.83 -12.26 -3.62
C GLN A 41 -9.99 -11.94 -4.86
N ARG A 42 -10.61 -11.51 -5.97
CA ARG A 42 -9.88 -11.08 -7.18
C ARG A 42 -8.92 -9.93 -6.89
N PHE A 43 -9.33 -8.98 -6.04
CA PHE A 43 -8.47 -7.89 -5.59
C PHE A 43 -7.28 -8.40 -4.75
N LEU A 44 -7.52 -9.28 -3.78
CA LEU A 44 -6.48 -9.91 -2.95
C LEU A 44 -5.51 -10.74 -3.79
N ASP A 45 -5.99 -11.37 -4.83
CA ASP A 45 -5.21 -12.18 -5.76
C ASP A 45 -4.12 -11.35 -6.49
N ARG A 46 -4.36 -10.08 -6.76
CA ARG A 46 -3.35 -9.17 -7.35
C ARG A 46 -2.15 -8.96 -6.40
N ARG A 47 -2.40 -8.97 -5.09
CA ARG A 47 -1.38 -8.84 -4.05
C ARG A 47 -0.69 -10.17 -3.74
N ALA A 48 -1.37 -11.30 -3.84
CA ALA A 48 -0.92 -12.62 -3.41
C ALA A 48 0.41 -13.04 -4.05
N PRO A 49 1.30 -13.75 -3.32
CA PRO A 49 2.58 -14.20 -3.86
C PRO A 49 2.43 -15.35 -4.86
N GLY A 50 3.47 -15.58 -5.69
CA GLY A 50 3.59 -16.77 -6.54
C GLY A 50 2.72 -16.76 -7.81
N ARG A 51 2.23 -15.60 -8.24
CA ARG A 51 1.37 -15.46 -9.42
C ARG A 51 2.10 -14.89 -10.66
N ALA A 52 3.38 -14.56 -10.54
CA ALA A 52 4.17 -14.01 -11.65
C ALA A 52 5.63 -14.47 -11.58
N GLU A 53 6.31 -14.55 -12.71
CA GLU A 53 7.72 -14.98 -12.82
C GLU A 53 8.70 -14.04 -12.09
N TYR A 54 8.33 -12.76 -11.97
CA TYR A 54 9.09 -11.74 -11.27
C TYR A 54 8.80 -11.69 -9.75
N ALA A 55 7.94 -12.57 -9.25
CA ALA A 55 7.59 -12.65 -7.83
C ALA A 55 8.26 -13.85 -7.14
N THR A 56 8.20 -13.87 -5.81
CA THR A 56 8.63 -15.03 -5.00
C THR A 56 7.89 -16.30 -5.40
N PRO A 57 8.55 -17.48 -5.39
CA PRO A 57 7.89 -18.76 -5.65
C PRO A 57 6.96 -19.22 -4.51
N ARG A 58 6.86 -18.47 -3.41
CA ARG A 58 5.92 -18.75 -2.31
C ARG A 58 4.49 -18.68 -2.83
N LYS A 59 3.63 -19.61 -2.44
CA LYS A 59 2.21 -19.64 -2.82
C LYS A 59 1.36 -19.55 -1.57
N GLU A 60 0.48 -18.56 -1.51
CA GLU A 60 -0.55 -18.40 -0.49
C GLU A 60 -1.82 -17.88 -1.16
N ALA A 61 -2.95 -18.45 -0.81
CA ALA A 61 -4.23 -18.11 -1.45
C ALA A 61 -4.80 -16.76 -0.95
N ASP A 62 -4.29 -16.23 0.17
CA ASP A 62 -4.77 -15.01 0.84
C ASP A 62 -6.30 -14.95 0.96
N ARG A 63 -6.94 -16.11 1.24
CA ARG A 63 -8.39 -16.21 1.34
C ARG A 63 -8.86 -15.73 2.71
N PRO A 64 -9.70 -14.67 2.79
CA PRO A 64 -10.21 -14.16 4.05
C PRO A 64 -11.30 -15.08 4.63
N GLU A 65 -11.24 -15.28 5.93
CA GLU A 65 -12.27 -15.91 6.75
C GLU A 65 -12.91 -14.81 7.61
N PHE A 66 -14.17 -14.45 7.31
CA PHE A 66 -14.89 -13.45 8.08
C PHE A 66 -15.47 -14.06 9.36
N LEU A 67 -15.13 -13.47 10.50
CA LEU A 67 -15.54 -13.92 11.83
C LEU A 67 -16.67 -13.08 12.41
N SER A 68 -16.85 -11.84 11.93
CA SER A 68 -17.83 -10.88 12.42
C SER A 68 -18.15 -9.84 11.35
N GLY A 69 -19.27 -9.15 11.51
CA GLY A 69 -19.65 -7.96 10.76
C GLY A 69 -20.47 -8.21 9.51
N LEU A 70 -20.60 -9.47 9.07
CA LEU A 70 -21.44 -9.87 7.93
C LEU A 70 -22.55 -10.84 8.35
N VAL A 71 -23.74 -10.63 7.78
CA VAL A 71 -24.83 -11.61 7.74
C VAL A 71 -25.04 -11.97 6.27
N GLY A 72 -24.72 -13.20 5.90
CA GLY A 72 -24.45 -13.50 4.49
C GLY A 72 -23.30 -12.63 3.99
N ASN A 73 -23.55 -11.88 2.93
CA ASN A 73 -22.57 -10.93 2.37
C ASN A 73 -22.93 -9.46 2.66
N VAL A 74 -23.78 -9.17 3.64
CA VAL A 74 -24.25 -7.82 3.97
C VAL A 74 -23.72 -7.40 5.32
N THR A 75 -23.19 -6.17 5.42
CA THR A 75 -22.72 -5.60 6.68
C THR A 75 -23.87 -5.43 7.68
N CYS A 76 -23.67 -5.81 8.93
CA CYS A 76 -24.71 -5.76 9.96
C CYS A 76 -24.50 -4.65 11.02
N GLY A 77 -23.48 -3.78 10.83
CA GLY A 77 -23.15 -2.72 11.77
C GLY A 77 -22.23 -3.14 12.92
N ALA A 78 -22.00 -4.44 13.13
CA ALA A 78 -20.95 -4.89 14.01
C ALA A 78 -19.58 -4.72 13.33
N PRO A 79 -18.47 -4.57 14.09
CA PRO A 79 -17.14 -4.51 13.50
C PRO A 79 -16.87 -5.70 12.57
N LEU A 80 -16.39 -5.41 11.36
CA LEU A 80 -15.91 -6.44 10.45
C LEU A 80 -14.61 -7.01 11.01
N ALA A 81 -14.55 -8.32 11.21
CA ALA A 81 -13.35 -9.03 11.60
C ALA A 81 -13.07 -10.15 10.60
N ALA A 82 -11.85 -10.14 10.04
CA ALA A 82 -11.43 -11.19 9.11
C ALA A 82 -9.98 -11.61 9.37
N ILE A 83 -9.71 -12.89 9.16
CA ILE A 83 -8.37 -13.47 9.27
C ILE A 83 -7.97 -14.14 7.95
N ILE A 84 -6.66 -14.24 7.73
CA ILE A 84 -6.04 -15.10 6.73
C ILE A 84 -5.13 -16.07 7.47
N ARG A 85 -5.35 -17.38 7.33
CA ARG A 85 -4.49 -18.40 7.94
C ARG A 85 -3.15 -18.49 7.21
N ASN A 86 -2.07 -18.54 7.97
CA ASN A 86 -0.73 -18.76 7.43
C ASN A 86 -0.50 -20.26 7.24
N THR A 87 -0.41 -20.72 5.99
CA THR A 87 -0.29 -22.14 5.66
C THR A 87 1.11 -22.55 5.18
N ASN A 88 1.97 -21.60 4.84
CA ASN A 88 3.29 -21.86 4.23
C ASN A 88 4.42 -21.18 5.03
N THR A 89 4.47 -21.46 6.34
CA THR A 89 5.49 -20.92 7.25
C THR A 89 6.66 -21.89 7.40
N ARG A 90 7.90 -21.40 7.28
CA ARG A 90 9.15 -22.12 7.55
C ARG A 90 9.99 -21.31 8.53
N SER A 91 9.73 -21.47 9.81
CA SER A 91 10.38 -20.68 10.87
C SER A 91 11.89 -20.98 11.04
N GLY A 92 12.35 -22.16 10.63
CA GLY A 92 13.77 -22.54 10.71
C GLY A 92 14.72 -21.71 9.82
N ASP A 93 14.20 -21.07 8.76
CA ASP A 93 15.00 -20.29 7.81
C ASP A 93 15.47 -18.92 8.40
N TYR A 94 15.06 -18.56 9.62
CA TYR A 94 15.26 -17.23 10.21
C TYR A 94 15.96 -17.22 11.57
N SER A 95 16.47 -18.36 12.05
CA SER A 95 17.05 -18.48 13.40
C SER A 95 18.28 -17.59 13.64
N ASN A 96 19.09 -17.35 12.60
CA ASN A 96 20.26 -16.47 12.66
C ASN A 96 19.90 -14.98 12.65
N LEU A 97 18.72 -14.60 12.18
CA LEU A 97 18.32 -13.20 12.05
C LEU A 97 17.89 -12.56 13.38
N ALA A 98 17.67 -13.37 14.42
CA ALA A 98 17.44 -12.88 15.77
C ALA A 98 18.70 -12.21 16.36
N VAL A 99 19.88 -12.70 15.97
CA VAL A 99 21.18 -12.25 16.48
C VAL A 99 21.92 -11.35 15.48
N VAL A 100 21.77 -11.62 14.17
CA VAL A 100 22.42 -10.83 13.10
C VAL A 100 21.35 -10.13 12.26
N PRO A 101 21.09 -8.83 12.51
CA PRO A 101 20.01 -8.12 11.85
C PRO A 101 20.28 -7.88 10.37
N ARG A 102 19.23 -7.93 9.55
CA ARG A 102 19.29 -7.58 8.13
C ARG A 102 19.49 -6.09 7.94
N PRO A 103 20.47 -5.64 7.17
CA PRO A 103 20.58 -4.25 6.74
C PRO A 103 19.30 -3.79 6.06
N GLY A 104 18.81 -2.59 6.43
CA GLY A 104 17.61 -2.00 5.85
C GLY A 104 16.28 -2.64 6.27
N HIS A 105 16.26 -3.61 7.18
CA HIS A 105 15.06 -4.18 7.81
C HIS A 105 14.88 -3.66 9.25
N ALA A 106 13.71 -3.94 9.85
CA ALA A 106 13.40 -3.51 11.20
C ALA A 106 14.03 -4.38 12.31
N ASP A 107 14.83 -5.40 12.00
CA ASP A 107 15.32 -6.39 12.95
C ASP A 107 16.02 -5.76 14.16
N TYR A 108 17.01 -4.87 13.91
CA TYR A 108 17.73 -4.16 14.95
C TYR A 108 16.83 -3.19 15.76
N THR A 109 16.09 -2.35 15.06
CA THR A 109 15.24 -1.34 15.72
C THR A 109 14.12 -1.97 16.54
N ALA A 110 13.59 -3.12 16.09
CA ALA A 110 12.61 -3.90 16.83
C ALA A 110 13.24 -4.57 18.07
N ALA A 111 14.43 -5.16 17.94
CA ALA A 111 15.14 -5.75 19.07
C ALA A 111 15.38 -4.72 20.19
N VAL A 112 15.86 -3.53 19.84
CA VAL A 112 16.05 -2.43 20.80
C VAL A 112 14.73 -1.97 21.41
N LYS A 113 13.71 -1.71 20.57
CA LYS A 113 12.43 -1.17 21.01
C LYS A 113 11.69 -2.11 21.96
N TYR A 114 11.75 -3.40 21.70
CA TYR A 114 10.99 -4.42 22.46
C TYR A 114 11.85 -5.28 23.38
N GLY A 115 13.11 -4.89 23.59
CA GLY A 115 14.02 -5.61 24.49
C GLY A 115 14.22 -7.08 24.10
N GLY A 116 14.23 -7.39 22.80
CA GLY A 116 14.36 -8.76 22.30
C GLY A 116 13.07 -9.60 22.29
N ALA A 117 11.94 -9.06 22.77
CA ALA A 117 10.66 -9.80 22.83
C ALA A 117 9.86 -9.82 21.51
N GLN A 118 10.38 -9.19 20.43
CA GLN A 118 9.74 -9.21 19.12
C GLN A 118 9.78 -10.62 18.51
N ASP A 119 8.74 -10.95 17.71
CA ASP A 119 8.80 -12.11 16.83
C ASP A 119 9.72 -11.82 15.64
N ALA A 120 10.91 -12.43 15.61
CA ALA A 120 11.88 -12.26 14.52
C ALA A 120 11.57 -13.14 13.30
N ALA A 121 10.70 -14.16 13.43
CA ALA A 121 10.40 -15.09 12.36
C ALA A 121 9.75 -14.39 11.14
N GLY A 122 10.45 -14.40 10.00
CA GLY A 122 9.97 -13.77 8.75
C GLY A 122 9.71 -12.27 8.83
N GLY A 123 10.26 -11.59 9.85
CA GLY A 123 10.04 -10.17 10.13
C GLY A 123 8.81 -9.87 10.99
N GLY A 124 8.15 -10.87 11.52
CA GLY A 124 7.05 -10.72 12.49
C GLY A 124 5.95 -9.78 12.04
N HIS A 125 5.63 -8.79 12.86
CA HIS A 125 4.64 -7.74 12.57
C HIS A 125 5.16 -6.65 11.60
N PHE A 126 6.46 -6.60 11.32
CA PHE A 126 7.07 -5.68 10.33
C PHE A 126 7.07 -6.24 8.91
N SER A 127 6.58 -7.45 8.73
CA SER A 127 6.56 -8.13 7.43
C SER A 127 5.57 -7.50 6.46
N GLY A 128 5.94 -7.43 5.18
CA GLY A 128 5.01 -7.10 4.09
C GLY A 128 3.79 -8.02 4.00
N ARG A 129 3.80 -9.17 4.70
CA ARG A 129 2.65 -10.08 4.84
C ARG A 129 1.44 -9.37 5.44
N LEU A 130 1.65 -8.43 6.36
CA LEU A 130 0.59 -7.66 7.06
C LEU A 130 -0.17 -6.70 6.11
N THR A 131 0.28 -6.54 4.87
CA THR A 131 -0.48 -5.82 3.85
C THR A 131 -1.68 -6.61 3.31
N ALA A 132 -1.76 -7.94 3.54
CA ALA A 132 -2.92 -8.71 3.11
C ALA A 132 -4.20 -8.35 3.89
N PRO A 133 -4.21 -8.27 5.24
CA PRO A 133 -5.36 -7.72 5.97
C PRO A 133 -5.68 -6.27 5.64
N LEU A 134 -4.69 -5.41 5.34
CA LEU A 134 -4.94 -4.06 4.82
C LEU A 134 -5.73 -4.11 3.51
N CYS A 135 -5.38 -5.03 2.60
CA CYS A 135 -6.09 -5.22 1.34
C CYS A 135 -7.52 -5.78 1.53
N ILE A 136 -7.82 -6.53 2.59
CA ILE A 136 -9.21 -6.91 2.90
C ILE A 136 -10.03 -5.65 3.19
N ALA A 137 -9.58 -4.82 4.11
CA ALA A 137 -10.26 -3.58 4.46
C ALA A 137 -10.37 -2.63 3.26
N GLY A 138 -9.27 -2.44 2.52
CA GLY A 138 -9.23 -1.57 1.34
C GLY A 138 -10.12 -2.06 0.20
N GLY A 139 -10.16 -3.37 -0.06
CA GLY A 139 -11.02 -3.96 -1.08
C GLY A 139 -12.51 -3.77 -0.77
N ILE A 140 -12.89 -3.80 0.51
CA ILE A 140 -14.25 -3.43 0.95
C ILE A 140 -14.49 -1.94 0.69
N CYS A 141 -13.57 -1.05 1.11
CA CYS A 141 -13.69 0.39 0.89
C CYS A 141 -13.77 0.75 -0.61
N LEU A 142 -13.03 0.06 -1.49
CA LEU A 142 -13.11 0.25 -2.94
C LEU A 142 -14.51 -0.02 -3.49
N GLN A 143 -15.18 -1.08 -3.02
CA GLN A 143 -16.57 -1.37 -3.43
C GLN A 143 -17.54 -0.30 -2.93
N LEU A 144 -17.36 0.19 -1.70
CA LEU A 144 -18.21 1.22 -1.12
C LEU A 144 -18.01 2.57 -1.84
N LEU A 145 -16.76 2.97 -2.11
CA LEU A 145 -16.45 4.19 -2.86
C LEU A 145 -17.00 4.17 -4.27
N ARG A 146 -16.96 3.03 -4.96
CA ARG A 146 -17.49 2.91 -6.31
C ARG A 146 -19.00 3.14 -6.37
N ARG A 147 -19.75 2.80 -5.31
CA ARG A 147 -21.18 3.12 -5.20
C ARG A 147 -21.45 4.62 -5.07
N GLU A 148 -20.50 5.34 -4.50
CA GLU A 148 -20.53 6.81 -4.41
C GLU A 148 -19.98 7.49 -5.70
N GLY A 149 -19.68 6.71 -6.76
CA GLY A 149 -19.13 7.22 -8.02
C GLY A 149 -17.64 7.58 -7.94
N ILE A 150 -16.93 7.10 -6.91
CA ILE A 150 -15.50 7.34 -6.72
C ILE A 150 -14.73 6.11 -7.19
N GLU A 151 -13.82 6.30 -8.15
CA GLU A 151 -12.96 5.26 -8.71
C GLU A 151 -11.50 5.51 -8.35
N ILE A 152 -10.83 4.46 -7.87
CA ILE A 152 -9.40 4.49 -7.57
C ILE A 152 -8.68 3.58 -8.54
N VAL A 153 -7.67 4.11 -9.20
CA VAL A 153 -6.81 3.41 -10.15
C VAL A 153 -5.34 3.64 -9.81
N SER A 154 -4.49 2.71 -10.23
CA SER A 154 -3.06 2.80 -9.95
C SER A 154 -2.23 2.20 -11.08
N ARG A 155 -0.94 2.58 -11.12
CA ARG A 155 0.06 2.01 -12.01
C ARG A 155 1.43 1.93 -11.35
N ILE A 156 2.28 1.13 -11.94
CA ILE A 156 3.73 1.22 -11.75
C ILE A 156 4.22 2.42 -12.54
N ALA A 157 4.67 3.48 -11.86
CA ALA A 157 5.21 4.67 -12.53
C ALA A 157 6.70 4.50 -12.87
N SER A 158 7.46 3.74 -12.05
CA SER A 158 8.83 3.37 -12.42
C SER A 158 9.30 2.12 -11.66
N ILE A 159 10.28 1.40 -12.24
CA ILE A 159 11.08 0.37 -11.56
C ILE A 159 12.52 0.52 -12.02
N ALA A 160 13.47 0.51 -11.05
CA ALA A 160 14.91 0.59 -11.31
C ALA A 160 15.30 1.78 -12.23
N GLY A 161 14.59 2.91 -12.12
CA GLY A 161 14.83 4.09 -12.96
C GLY A 161 14.24 4.01 -14.38
N VAL A 162 13.62 2.90 -14.78
CA VAL A 162 12.81 2.83 -16.00
C VAL A 162 11.45 3.43 -15.70
N GLU A 163 11.09 4.51 -16.39
CA GLU A 163 9.86 5.24 -16.19
C GLU A 163 8.76 4.84 -17.18
N ASP A 164 7.50 4.83 -16.70
CA ASP A 164 6.29 4.69 -17.48
C ASP A 164 5.57 6.04 -17.52
N ALA A 165 5.49 6.63 -18.70
CA ALA A 165 4.80 7.90 -18.93
C ALA A 165 3.41 7.68 -19.53
N GLY A 166 2.53 8.66 -19.34
CA GLY A 166 1.20 8.65 -19.91
C GLY A 166 0.09 8.80 -18.89
N ALA A 167 -1.14 8.95 -19.38
CA ALA A 167 -2.30 9.14 -18.53
C ALA A 167 -2.73 7.83 -17.87
N LEU A 168 -2.93 7.86 -16.55
CA LEU A 168 -3.46 6.74 -15.79
C LEU A 168 -4.97 6.61 -16.07
N THR A 169 -5.41 5.38 -16.42
CA THR A 169 -6.80 5.05 -16.73
C THR A 169 -7.22 3.77 -16.02
N ALA A 170 -8.53 3.51 -15.94
CA ALA A 170 -9.09 2.29 -15.34
C ALA A 170 -8.53 1.00 -15.98
N SER A 171 -8.33 0.99 -17.30
CA SER A 171 -7.79 -0.17 -18.02
C SER A 171 -6.37 -0.56 -17.60
N THR A 172 -5.60 0.37 -17.02
CA THR A 172 -4.24 0.10 -16.53
C THR A 172 -4.28 -0.84 -15.32
N ALA A 173 -5.25 -0.67 -14.43
CA ALA A 173 -5.41 -1.47 -13.22
C ALA A 173 -5.77 -2.94 -13.50
N GLU A 174 -6.34 -3.24 -14.67
CA GLU A 174 -6.73 -4.59 -15.09
C GLU A 174 -5.54 -5.42 -15.59
N LYS A 175 -4.42 -4.77 -15.94
CA LYS A 175 -3.22 -5.45 -16.43
C LYS A 175 -2.54 -6.24 -15.33
N LYS A 176 -2.00 -7.42 -15.67
CA LYS A 176 -1.18 -8.21 -14.74
C LYS A 176 0.09 -7.48 -14.28
N PHE A 177 0.64 -6.63 -15.14
CA PHE A 177 1.72 -5.71 -14.84
C PHE A 177 1.22 -4.30 -15.18
N PRO A 178 0.72 -3.54 -14.20
CA PRO A 178 -0.07 -2.34 -14.43
C PRO A 178 0.81 -1.16 -14.81
N VAL A 179 1.12 -1.04 -16.10
CA VAL A 179 1.81 0.08 -16.76
C VAL A 179 0.95 0.62 -17.89
N VAL A 180 1.13 1.88 -18.25
CA VAL A 180 0.46 2.50 -19.41
C VAL A 180 1.11 2.00 -20.70
N ASP A 181 2.44 2.08 -20.79
CA ASP A 181 3.24 1.64 -21.93
C ASP A 181 3.81 0.22 -21.68
N ASP A 182 3.33 -0.76 -22.43
CA ASP A 182 3.78 -2.16 -22.32
C ASP A 182 5.26 -2.34 -22.74
N ALA A 183 5.81 -1.46 -23.58
CA ALA A 183 7.23 -1.49 -23.92
C ALA A 183 8.10 -1.09 -22.71
N GLN A 184 7.69 -0.05 -21.97
CA GLN A 184 8.36 0.30 -20.73
C GLN A 184 8.17 -0.82 -19.67
N GLY A 185 6.97 -1.40 -19.60
CA GLY A 185 6.73 -2.56 -18.75
C GLY A 185 7.63 -3.76 -19.04
N THR A 186 8.01 -3.97 -20.30
CA THR A 186 8.99 -5.00 -20.69
C THR A 186 10.38 -4.67 -20.15
N LYS A 187 10.88 -3.45 -20.33
CA LYS A 187 12.16 -3.01 -19.78
C LYS A 187 12.21 -3.10 -18.26
N MET A 188 11.11 -2.76 -17.58
CA MET A 188 11.01 -2.91 -16.13
C MET A 188 11.13 -4.38 -15.70
N ARG A 189 10.48 -5.32 -16.40
CA ARG A 189 10.60 -6.76 -16.12
C ARG A 189 12.02 -7.27 -16.37
N GLU A 190 12.69 -6.78 -17.42
CA GLU A 190 14.10 -7.09 -17.69
C GLU A 190 15.02 -6.60 -16.57
N ALA A 191 14.80 -5.39 -16.06
CA ALA A 191 15.55 -4.85 -14.92
C ALA A 191 15.34 -5.68 -13.64
N ILE A 192 14.12 -6.14 -13.38
CA ILE A 192 13.82 -7.06 -12.26
C ILE A 192 14.56 -8.40 -12.45
N ALA A 193 14.53 -8.95 -13.67
CA ALA A 193 15.20 -10.22 -13.96
C ALA A 193 16.72 -10.12 -13.83
N ALA A 194 17.33 -9.01 -14.25
CA ALA A 194 18.74 -8.75 -14.06
C ALA A 194 19.13 -8.68 -12.58
N ALA A 195 18.40 -7.91 -11.77
CA ALA A 195 18.63 -7.84 -10.34
C ALA A 195 18.50 -9.22 -9.66
N LYS A 196 17.48 -9.99 -10.05
CA LYS A 196 17.28 -11.36 -9.56
C LYS A 196 18.47 -12.28 -9.88
N ALA A 197 19.00 -12.19 -11.11
CA ALA A 197 20.16 -13.00 -11.56
C ALA A 197 21.43 -12.64 -10.75
N GLU A 198 21.55 -11.39 -10.32
CA GLU A 198 22.65 -10.91 -9.49
C GLU A 198 22.46 -11.20 -7.98
N GLY A 199 21.33 -11.81 -7.59
CA GLY A 199 20.99 -12.03 -6.18
C GLY A 199 20.64 -10.75 -5.43
N ASP A 200 20.20 -9.70 -6.15
CA ASP A 200 19.88 -8.37 -5.64
C ASP A 200 18.38 -8.06 -5.79
N SER A 201 17.98 -6.84 -5.48
CA SER A 201 16.60 -6.37 -5.58
C SER A 201 16.53 -4.92 -6.08
N VAL A 202 15.38 -4.55 -6.64
CA VAL A 202 15.10 -3.19 -7.11
C VAL A 202 13.79 -2.67 -6.52
N GLY A 203 13.74 -1.34 -6.35
CA GLY A 203 12.56 -0.60 -5.94
C GLY A 203 11.89 0.09 -7.12
N GLY A 204 10.94 0.97 -6.82
CA GLY A 204 10.26 1.77 -7.83
C GLY A 204 9.22 2.71 -7.24
N ILE A 205 8.42 3.29 -8.12
CA ILE A 205 7.39 4.26 -7.79
C ILE A 205 6.03 3.73 -8.27
N ILE A 206 5.03 3.87 -7.41
CA ILE A 206 3.62 3.59 -7.73
C ILE A 206 2.88 4.91 -7.76
N GLU A 207 2.08 5.14 -8.79
CA GLU A 207 1.15 6.25 -8.89
C GLU A 207 -0.27 5.75 -8.64
N VAL A 208 -1.03 6.53 -7.86
CA VAL A 208 -2.46 6.30 -7.58
C VAL A 208 -3.24 7.56 -7.94
N ALA A 209 -4.41 7.37 -8.53
CA ALA A 209 -5.36 8.43 -8.78
C ALA A 209 -6.77 8.02 -8.31
N ALA A 210 -7.48 8.97 -7.68
CA ALA A 210 -8.88 8.83 -7.33
C ALA A 210 -9.71 9.84 -8.11
N PHE A 211 -10.73 9.37 -8.81
CA PHE A 211 -11.63 10.14 -9.65
C PHE A 211 -13.02 10.23 -8.99
N GLY A 212 -13.80 11.25 -9.33
CA GLY A 212 -15.18 11.39 -8.86
C GLY A 212 -15.31 11.92 -7.43
N LEU A 213 -14.22 12.40 -6.83
CA LEU A 213 -14.26 12.97 -5.48
C LEU A 213 -15.08 14.28 -5.46
N PRO A 214 -15.96 14.48 -4.47
CA PRO A 214 -16.60 15.77 -4.28
C PRO A 214 -15.57 16.82 -3.87
N VAL A 215 -15.88 18.09 -4.11
CA VAL A 215 -15.15 19.21 -3.49
C VAL A 215 -15.49 19.23 -2.01
N GLY A 216 -14.49 19.36 -1.15
CA GLY A 216 -14.70 19.55 0.28
C GLY A 216 -14.29 18.40 1.21
N LEU A 217 -13.70 17.28 0.69
CA LEU A 217 -13.15 16.24 1.58
C LEU A 217 -11.85 16.68 2.20
N GLY A 218 -11.69 16.40 3.48
CA GLY A 218 -10.51 16.76 4.27
C GLY A 218 -10.67 18.10 4.96
N ASP A 219 -9.69 18.45 5.75
CA ASP A 219 -9.67 19.62 6.62
C ASP A 219 -8.38 20.42 6.42
N PRO A 220 -8.33 21.68 6.82
CA PRO A 220 -7.08 22.43 6.80
C PRO A 220 -6.07 21.85 7.80
N MET A 221 -4.78 22.06 7.54
CA MET A 221 -3.65 21.67 8.37
C MET A 221 -3.55 20.14 8.56
N PHE A 222 -3.80 19.62 9.77
CA PHE A 222 -3.46 18.24 10.16
C PHE A 222 -4.49 17.19 9.77
N GLY A 223 -5.72 17.57 9.48
CA GLY A 223 -6.79 16.70 8.98
C GLY A 223 -6.87 16.62 7.45
N GLY A 224 -5.92 17.24 6.74
CA GLY A 224 -5.91 17.29 5.28
C GLY A 224 -5.79 15.91 4.62
N MET A 225 -6.26 15.84 3.36
CA MET A 225 -6.22 14.58 2.61
C MET A 225 -4.79 14.07 2.40
N GLU A 226 -3.81 14.97 2.23
CA GLU A 226 -2.39 14.60 2.16
C GLU A 226 -1.94 13.92 3.46
N ASN A 227 -2.32 14.48 4.61
CA ASN A 227 -1.96 13.93 5.92
C ASN A 227 -2.59 12.56 6.14
N ARG A 228 -3.88 12.41 5.82
CA ARG A 228 -4.63 11.13 5.96
C ARG A 228 -4.03 10.05 5.08
N ILE A 229 -3.79 10.34 3.81
CA ILE A 229 -3.19 9.39 2.85
C ILE A 229 -1.74 9.08 3.25
N ALA A 230 -0.92 10.09 3.56
CA ALA A 230 0.47 9.85 3.95
C ALA A 230 0.57 9.00 5.22
N ALA A 231 -0.30 9.22 6.21
CA ALA A 231 -0.29 8.46 7.46
C ALA A 231 -0.48 6.95 7.24
N ILE A 232 -1.45 6.55 6.41
CA ILE A 232 -1.68 5.14 6.12
C ILE A 232 -0.61 4.56 5.19
N VAL A 233 -0.17 5.32 4.18
CA VAL A 233 0.82 4.88 3.20
C VAL A 233 2.19 4.67 3.84
N PHE A 234 2.65 5.55 4.74
CA PHE A 234 3.89 5.32 5.51
C PHE A 234 3.78 4.17 6.52
N GLY A 235 2.57 3.71 6.87
CA GLY A 235 2.35 2.48 7.61
C GLY A 235 2.66 1.20 6.82
N ILE A 236 2.77 1.29 5.48
CA ILE A 236 3.08 0.15 4.62
C ILE A 236 4.59 -0.10 4.62
N PRO A 237 5.05 -1.35 4.89
CA PRO A 237 6.46 -1.68 4.84
C PRO A 237 7.10 -1.33 3.48
N ALA A 238 8.36 -0.85 3.52
CA ALA A 238 9.18 -0.44 2.39
C ALA A 238 8.82 0.91 1.75
N VAL A 239 7.77 1.58 2.15
CA VAL A 239 7.51 2.96 1.72
C VAL A 239 8.58 3.90 2.27
N LYS A 240 9.08 4.81 1.41
CA LYS A 240 10.14 5.78 1.74
C LYS A 240 9.82 7.21 1.31
N GLY A 241 8.79 7.41 0.51
CA GLY A 241 8.36 8.73 0.08
C GLY A 241 6.94 8.73 -0.41
N VAL A 242 6.26 9.85 -0.23
CA VAL A 242 4.94 10.14 -0.78
C VAL A 242 4.98 11.57 -1.31
N GLU A 243 4.44 11.81 -2.48
CA GLU A 243 4.28 13.14 -3.05
C GLU A 243 2.93 13.26 -3.75
N PHE A 244 2.36 14.46 -3.76
CA PHE A 244 1.06 14.77 -4.33
C PHE A 244 1.21 15.72 -5.52
N GLY A 245 0.45 15.48 -6.61
CA GLY A 245 0.56 16.28 -7.83
C GLY A 245 1.98 16.29 -8.39
N GLU A 246 2.53 17.50 -8.59
CA GLU A 246 3.91 17.68 -9.02
C GLU A 246 4.95 17.29 -7.95
N GLY A 247 4.54 17.22 -6.69
CA GLY A 247 5.40 16.81 -5.59
C GLY A 247 6.67 17.65 -5.52
N PHE A 248 7.84 17.00 -5.47
CA PHE A 248 9.14 17.69 -5.46
C PHE A 248 9.44 18.47 -6.75
N GLY A 249 8.73 18.16 -7.86
CA GLY A 249 8.83 18.90 -9.12
C GLY A 249 8.39 20.37 -8.97
N ALA A 250 7.39 20.64 -8.13
CA ALA A 250 6.86 21.98 -7.87
C ALA A 250 7.94 22.98 -7.41
N ALA A 251 8.98 22.49 -6.70
CA ALA A 251 10.09 23.35 -6.25
C ALA A 251 10.93 23.96 -7.40
N ARG A 252 10.78 23.46 -8.63
CA ARG A 252 11.47 23.96 -9.83
C ARG A 252 10.62 24.89 -10.66
N LEU A 253 9.32 25.00 -10.35
CA LEU A 253 8.34 25.81 -11.07
C LEU A 253 8.20 27.20 -10.46
N ARG A 254 7.88 28.17 -11.31
CA ARG A 254 7.40 29.48 -10.84
C ARG A 254 5.92 29.39 -10.47
N GLY A 255 5.44 30.31 -9.63
CA GLY A 255 4.02 30.34 -9.24
C GLY A 255 3.07 30.38 -10.45
N SER A 256 3.43 31.15 -11.49
CA SER A 256 2.66 31.22 -12.73
C SER A 256 2.64 29.93 -13.57
N GLU A 257 3.59 29.03 -13.35
CA GLU A 257 3.68 27.72 -14.00
C GLU A 257 3.00 26.64 -13.16
N ASN A 258 3.13 26.73 -11.84
CA ASN A 258 2.61 25.74 -10.90
C ASN A 258 1.11 25.94 -10.60
N ASN A 259 0.61 27.18 -10.62
CA ASN A 259 -0.77 27.46 -10.21
C ASN A 259 -1.78 26.85 -11.19
N ASP A 260 -2.70 26.05 -10.66
CA ASP A 260 -3.80 25.45 -11.43
C ASP A 260 -4.89 26.53 -11.65
N GLY A 261 -4.94 27.11 -12.85
CA GLY A 261 -5.94 28.12 -13.20
C GLY A 261 -7.35 27.57 -13.16
N PHE A 262 -8.27 28.26 -12.51
CA PHE A 262 -9.69 27.86 -12.46
C PHE A 262 -10.39 28.01 -13.81
N CYS A 263 -11.31 27.08 -14.10
CA CYS A 263 -12.18 27.14 -15.28
C CYS A 263 -13.59 26.64 -14.94
N VAL A 264 -14.55 26.97 -15.81
CA VAL A 264 -15.89 26.42 -15.74
C VAL A 264 -16.07 25.44 -16.91
N ARG A 265 -16.42 24.17 -16.62
CA ARG A 265 -16.75 23.13 -17.60
C ARG A 265 -18.09 22.51 -17.23
N ASP A 266 -19.03 22.51 -18.15
CA ASP A 266 -20.37 21.94 -17.94
C ASP A 266 -21.08 22.46 -16.65
N GLY A 267 -20.93 23.75 -16.37
CA GLY A 267 -21.51 24.41 -15.19
C GLY A 267 -20.82 24.08 -13.85
N LYS A 268 -19.69 23.38 -13.87
CA LYS A 268 -18.90 23.03 -12.68
C LYS A 268 -17.55 23.76 -12.68
N ILE A 269 -17.11 24.15 -11.50
CA ILE A 269 -15.76 24.71 -11.31
C ILE A 269 -14.75 23.56 -11.29
N GLY A 270 -13.68 23.71 -12.03
CA GLY A 270 -12.52 22.83 -12.05
C GLY A 270 -11.25 23.63 -12.32
N THR A 271 -10.16 22.94 -12.61
CA THR A 271 -8.88 23.59 -12.95
C THR A 271 -8.41 23.17 -14.36
N ILE A 272 -7.60 24.01 -14.99
CA ILE A 272 -7.03 23.76 -16.35
C ILE A 272 -5.95 22.68 -16.27
N THR A 273 -5.12 22.75 -15.25
CA THR A 273 -4.06 21.80 -14.90
C THR A 273 -4.36 21.15 -13.56
N ASN A 274 -3.55 20.22 -13.09
CA ASN A 274 -3.72 19.55 -11.81
C ASN A 274 -2.36 19.31 -11.11
N HIS A 275 -1.54 20.38 -11.03
CA HIS A 275 -0.23 20.35 -10.42
C HIS A 275 -0.32 20.12 -8.90
N CYS A 276 -1.39 20.63 -8.26
CA CYS A 276 -1.67 20.39 -6.84
C CYS A 276 -2.14 18.97 -6.52
N GLY A 277 -2.42 18.14 -7.55
CA GLY A 277 -2.87 16.76 -7.34
C GLY A 277 -4.28 16.60 -6.76
N GLY A 278 -5.18 17.56 -7.03
CA GLY A 278 -6.59 17.49 -6.62
C GLY A 278 -6.88 17.99 -5.19
N ILE A 279 -5.89 18.57 -4.52
CA ILE A 279 -5.99 19.01 -3.11
C ILE A 279 -5.50 20.44 -3.00
N LEU A 280 -6.29 21.30 -2.38
CA LEU A 280 -5.95 22.68 -2.05
C LEU A 280 -6.22 22.95 -0.58
N GLY A 281 -5.18 23.31 0.17
CA GLY A 281 -5.30 23.58 1.60
C GLY A 281 -5.74 22.37 2.45
N GLY A 282 -5.41 21.14 2.02
CA GLY A 282 -5.81 19.91 2.66
C GLY A 282 -7.15 19.35 2.19
N ILE A 283 -7.87 20.06 1.31
CA ILE A 283 -9.25 19.81 0.92
C ILE A 283 -9.33 19.46 -0.56
N THR A 284 -10.12 18.45 -0.93
CA THR A 284 -10.32 18.07 -2.34
C THR A 284 -11.01 19.19 -3.13
N ASN A 285 -10.54 19.43 -4.36
CA ASN A 285 -11.07 20.49 -5.24
C ASN A 285 -11.92 19.96 -6.41
N GLY A 286 -12.26 18.65 -6.41
CA GLY A 286 -13.05 18.00 -7.45
C GLY A 286 -12.27 17.53 -8.67
N MET A 287 -10.97 17.88 -8.78
CA MET A 287 -10.06 17.29 -9.74
C MET A 287 -9.58 15.89 -9.26
N PRO A 288 -9.03 15.06 -10.14
CA PRO A 288 -8.47 13.78 -9.72
C PRO A 288 -7.42 13.96 -8.60
N LEU A 289 -7.62 13.29 -7.47
CA LEU A 289 -6.61 13.24 -6.43
C LEU A 289 -5.49 12.32 -6.88
N ARG A 290 -4.25 12.83 -6.96
CA ARG A 290 -3.09 12.08 -7.48
C ARG A 290 -1.95 12.13 -6.49
N PHE A 291 -1.37 10.96 -6.21
CA PHE A 291 -0.13 10.85 -5.43
C PHE A 291 0.78 9.75 -5.95
N ARG A 292 2.07 9.86 -5.66
CA ARG A 292 3.10 8.87 -5.98
C ARG A 292 3.78 8.40 -4.71
N THR A 293 4.16 7.12 -4.68
CA THR A 293 4.78 6.48 -3.53
C THR A 293 6.07 5.79 -3.93
N ALA A 294 7.16 6.14 -3.27
CA ALA A 294 8.46 5.49 -3.45
C ALA A 294 8.56 4.24 -2.56
N VAL A 295 8.82 3.11 -3.19
CA VAL A 295 9.01 1.81 -2.57
C VAL A 295 10.47 1.40 -2.70
N LYS A 296 11.17 1.22 -1.59
CA LYS A 296 12.59 0.82 -1.60
C LYS A 296 12.77 -0.63 -2.06
N PRO A 297 13.98 -1.01 -2.52
CA PRO A 297 14.33 -2.40 -2.76
C PRO A 297 14.11 -3.30 -1.54
N THR A 298 13.81 -4.56 -1.76
CA THR A 298 13.68 -5.56 -0.70
C THR A 298 15.01 -5.72 0.04
N PRO A 299 15.06 -5.59 1.38
CA PRO A 299 16.32 -5.69 2.11
C PRO A 299 16.88 -7.12 2.21
N SER A 300 16.04 -8.12 2.00
CA SER A 300 16.45 -9.53 2.00
C SER A 300 16.94 -9.89 0.60
N ILE A 301 18.26 -9.86 0.40
CA ILE A 301 18.96 -10.20 -0.85
C ILE A 301 19.95 -11.35 -0.63
N PHE A 302 20.33 -12.04 -1.71
CA PHE A 302 21.26 -13.18 -1.64
C PHE A 302 22.73 -12.77 -1.61
N ARG A 303 23.01 -11.48 -1.87
CA ARG A 303 24.38 -10.96 -1.79
C ARG A 303 24.82 -10.86 -0.33
N PRO A 304 26.10 -11.16 -0.02
CA PRO A 304 26.67 -10.92 1.30
C PRO A 304 26.54 -9.43 1.68
N GLN A 305 26.08 -9.15 2.89
CA GLN A 305 25.89 -7.81 3.42
C GLN A 305 26.62 -7.65 4.75
N GLN A 306 27.23 -6.49 4.97
CA GLN A 306 27.81 -6.17 6.27
C GLN A 306 26.72 -6.02 7.31
N SER A 307 26.88 -6.64 8.46
CA SER A 307 25.99 -6.57 9.61
C SER A 307 26.80 -6.66 10.91
N VAL A 308 26.12 -6.82 12.03
CA VAL A 308 26.72 -6.97 13.34
C VAL A 308 26.10 -8.15 14.07
N ASN A 309 26.84 -8.80 14.94
CA ASN A 309 26.29 -9.74 15.90
C ASN A 309 25.87 -8.94 17.15
N LEU A 310 24.58 -8.95 17.49
CA LEU A 310 24.01 -8.17 18.61
C LEU A 310 24.42 -8.72 20.00
N GLU A 311 24.88 -9.98 20.09
CA GLU A 311 25.32 -10.60 21.35
C GLU A 311 26.79 -10.33 21.61
N THR A 312 27.65 -10.51 20.59
CA THR A 312 29.08 -10.31 20.73
C THR A 312 29.54 -8.88 20.47
N MET A 313 28.69 -8.05 19.89
CA MET A 313 28.98 -6.66 19.46
C MET A 313 30.13 -6.59 18.43
N GLU A 314 30.26 -7.59 17.58
CA GLU A 314 31.27 -7.67 16.53
C GLU A 314 30.66 -7.50 15.14
N GLU A 315 31.42 -6.89 14.24
CA GLU A 315 31.06 -6.84 12.81
C GLU A 315 31.08 -8.24 12.20
N THR A 316 30.10 -8.51 11.34
CA THR A 316 29.97 -9.80 10.67
C THR A 316 29.38 -9.65 9.28
N THR A 317 29.50 -10.69 8.47
CA THR A 317 28.84 -10.76 7.17
C THR A 317 27.59 -11.61 7.27
N LEU A 318 26.45 -11.04 6.88
CA LEU A 318 25.18 -11.75 6.75
C LEU A 318 24.96 -12.17 5.31
N GLN A 319 24.69 -13.44 5.10
CA GLN A 319 24.17 -13.96 3.84
C GLN A 319 22.82 -14.60 4.08
N ILE A 320 21.78 -13.98 3.51
CA ILE A 320 20.40 -14.41 3.69
C ILE A 320 20.10 -15.57 2.74
N GLN A 321 19.48 -16.61 3.27
CA GLN A 321 18.91 -17.71 2.49
C GLN A 321 17.38 -17.62 2.53
N GLY A 322 16.69 -18.09 1.51
CA GLY A 322 15.23 -18.11 1.49
C GLY A 322 14.63 -17.67 0.15
N ARG A 323 13.34 -17.38 0.14
CA ARG A 323 12.57 -17.04 -1.05
C ARG A 323 12.11 -15.59 -0.95
N HIS A 324 12.85 -14.68 -1.56
CA HIS A 324 12.56 -13.24 -1.52
C HIS A 324 12.11 -12.72 -2.88
N ASP A 325 11.29 -11.65 -2.86
CA ASP A 325 10.90 -10.94 -4.08
C ASP A 325 12.09 -10.08 -4.55
N PRO A 326 12.53 -10.19 -5.79
CA PRO A 326 13.54 -9.27 -6.37
C PRO A 326 12.97 -7.86 -6.57
N CYS A 327 11.65 -7.73 -6.62
CA CYS A 327 10.95 -6.45 -6.65
C CYS A 327 9.53 -6.63 -6.08
N ILE A 328 9.19 -5.85 -5.07
CA ILE A 328 7.85 -5.90 -4.45
C ILE A 328 6.85 -4.92 -5.08
N VAL A 329 7.30 -4.00 -5.96
CA VAL A 329 6.49 -2.93 -6.53
C VAL A 329 5.20 -3.44 -7.19
N PRO A 330 5.22 -4.47 -8.07
CA PRO A 330 4.01 -4.96 -8.71
C PRO A 330 2.96 -5.47 -7.71
N ARG A 331 3.39 -6.07 -6.60
CA ARG A 331 2.52 -6.56 -5.54
C ARG A 331 2.07 -5.46 -4.58
N ALA A 332 2.82 -4.37 -4.51
CA ALA A 332 2.47 -3.21 -3.70
C ALA A 332 1.40 -2.32 -4.36
N VAL A 333 1.19 -2.41 -5.68
CA VAL A 333 0.16 -1.64 -6.39
C VAL A 333 -1.22 -1.77 -5.75
N PRO A 334 -1.83 -2.95 -5.57
CA PRO A 334 -3.13 -3.07 -4.90
C PRO A 334 -3.09 -2.67 -3.42
N VAL A 335 -1.93 -2.70 -2.78
CA VAL A 335 -1.78 -2.22 -1.39
C VAL A 335 -1.94 -0.70 -1.31
N MET A 336 -1.42 0.04 -2.31
CA MET A 336 -1.58 1.49 -2.40
C MET A 336 -3.03 1.89 -2.73
N GLU A 337 -3.71 1.12 -3.60
CA GLU A 337 -5.15 1.30 -3.85
C GLU A 337 -5.96 1.09 -2.56
N ALA A 338 -5.65 0.04 -1.80
CA ALA A 338 -6.30 -0.24 -0.52
C ALA A 338 -6.10 0.88 0.49
N ALA A 339 -4.88 1.40 0.62
CA ALA A 339 -4.57 2.50 1.53
C ALA A 339 -5.32 3.78 1.14
N ALA A 340 -5.32 4.13 -0.15
CA ALA A 340 -6.07 5.28 -0.66
C ALA A 340 -7.57 5.12 -0.39
N ALA A 341 -8.13 3.94 -0.65
CA ALA A 341 -9.55 3.66 -0.45
C ALA A 341 -9.97 3.82 1.02
N ILE A 342 -9.17 3.32 1.96
CA ILE A 342 -9.45 3.44 3.38
C ILE A 342 -9.41 4.92 3.81
N ALA A 343 -8.38 5.67 3.40
CA ALA A 343 -8.23 7.08 3.77
C ALA A 343 -9.35 7.95 3.19
N ILE A 344 -9.71 7.72 1.93
CA ILE A 344 -10.78 8.48 1.24
C ILE A 344 -12.14 8.12 1.83
N TYR A 345 -12.42 6.85 2.10
CA TYR A 345 -13.71 6.44 2.67
C TYR A 345 -13.87 6.91 4.12
N ASP A 346 -12.80 6.90 4.92
CA ASP A 346 -12.80 7.49 6.26
C ASP A 346 -13.15 8.99 6.24
N ALA A 347 -12.52 9.75 5.34
CA ALA A 347 -12.84 11.17 5.14
C ALA A 347 -14.26 11.40 4.64
N LEU A 348 -14.75 10.55 3.70
CA LEU A 348 -16.11 10.65 3.15
C LEU A 348 -17.18 10.44 4.23
N LEU A 349 -16.98 9.49 5.14
CA LEU A 349 -17.90 9.26 6.26
C LEU A 349 -17.96 10.48 7.20
N GLY A 350 -16.86 11.18 7.43
CA GLY A 350 -16.82 12.45 8.16
C GLY A 350 -17.61 13.53 7.45
N TYR A 351 -17.30 13.75 6.19
CA TYR A 351 -17.94 14.75 5.33
C TYR A 351 -19.46 14.58 5.24
N GLN A 352 -19.95 13.33 5.15
CA GLN A 352 -21.39 13.05 5.12
C GLN A 352 -22.07 13.41 6.45
N LYS A 353 -21.42 13.16 7.60
CA LYS A 353 -21.96 13.50 8.93
C LYS A 353 -22.04 15.01 9.17
N GLU A 354 -21.10 15.79 8.65
CA GLU A 354 -21.08 17.24 8.83
C GLU A 354 -22.18 17.96 8.00
N ARG A 355 -22.73 17.30 6.99
CA ARG A 355 -23.76 17.86 6.10
C ARG A 355 -25.18 17.40 6.41
N MET A 356 -25.35 16.47 7.37
CA MET A 356 -26.65 16.07 7.92
C MET A 356 -27.05 16.99 9.06
#